data_de10018c022d1b4d868bcf42072605a5
#
_entry.id   de10018c022d1b4d868bcf42072605a5
#
_cell.length_a   1.000
_cell.length_b   1.000
_cell.length_c   1.000
_cell.angle_alpha   90.00
_cell.angle_beta   90.00
_cell.angle_gamma   90.00
#
_symmetry.space_group_name_H-M   'P 1'
#
loop_
_entity.id
_entity.type
_entity.pdbx_description
1 polymer ?
#
loop_
_entity_poly.entity_id
_entity_poly.type
_entity_poly.pdbx_seq_one_letter_code
_entity_poly.pdbx_strand_id
1 'polypeptide(L)'
;PIACNPNHPLYLPIWGFIGKIEKILRHTHGNGPELRYYLFTHVHFDISYNGDKIIEINVSTDPLRTVDITDGDEVAVEFSYSVKWKETRIPFERRMEKYSRYSFLPQHLEIHWFSIINSCVTVLLLTGFLATILMRVLKNDFIKYARDDETGEEQEETGWKYIHGDVFRFPRHANLFCAVIGTGTQLLFMVLFVFALALVGVFYPYNRGALLTATIVLYALTSGISGYVASNMYRQMGGEKWVRNVSLTGCMFCGPMFLMFSFLNTVAIAYRSTAALPFGTICIIVVIWALVTFPLTVLGGIAGKNSKSEFDAPCRTTKYPREIPKLPWFREAIPQMMMAGFLPFSAIYIELYYIFASVWGHKVYTIYSILFIVFIILIIVTAFICVALTYFQLAAEDHAWWWRSVFCGGSTGIFILGYCFYYYEARSDMSGFMQTSFFFGYMSIICYGFFLMLGNVGFRASSLFVKHIYKAIKSD
;
A
#
# COMPACT_ATOMS: atom_id res chain seq x y z
N PRO A 1 -1.23 29.32 2.88
CA PRO A 1 0.09 29.13 2.32
C PRO A 1 0.42 30.33 1.45
N ILE A 2 1.34 31.19 1.95
CA ILE A 2 1.88 32.29 1.16
C ILE A 2 2.68 31.64 0.03
N ALA A 3 2.22 31.87 -1.20
CA ALA A 3 2.82 31.32 -2.39
C ALA A 3 4.23 31.87 -2.58
N CYS A 4 5.24 31.06 -2.32
CA CYS A 4 6.61 31.33 -2.72
C CYS A 4 6.81 30.77 -4.15
N ASN A 5 7.57 31.49 -4.95
CA ASN A 5 7.86 31.24 -6.36
C ASN A 5 8.32 29.79 -6.61
N PRO A 6 7.67 29.00 -7.48
CA PRO A 6 7.96 27.59 -7.69
C PRO A 6 9.31 27.27 -8.34
N ASN A 7 10.04 28.27 -8.78
CA ASN A 7 11.27 28.09 -9.58
C ASN A 7 12.58 28.10 -8.77
N HIS A 8 12.52 28.13 -7.43
CA HIS A 8 13.72 28.05 -6.58
C HIS A 8 13.74 26.75 -5.75
N PRO A 9 14.80 25.93 -5.81
CA PRO A 9 14.85 24.60 -5.21
C PRO A 9 15.03 24.56 -3.68
N LEU A 10 14.80 25.67 -2.95
CA LEU A 10 15.15 25.76 -1.54
C LEU A 10 14.10 26.55 -0.75
N TYR A 11 12.94 25.92 -0.48
CA TYR A 11 11.92 26.50 0.38
C TYR A 11 12.19 26.20 1.86
N LEU A 12 12.12 27.25 2.68
CA LEU A 12 12.00 27.11 4.12
C LEU A 12 10.52 26.93 4.47
N PRO A 13 10.12 25.90 5.22
CA PRO A 13 8.74 25.74 5.65
C PRO A 13 8.37 26.86 6.62
N ILE A 14 7.39 27.67 6.25
CA ILE A 14 6.84 28.74 7.08
C ILE A 14 5.47 28.28 7.56
N TRP A 15 5.28 28.25 8.87
CA TRP A 15 4.01 27.93 9.50
C TRP A 15 3.53 29.13 10.30
N GLY A 16 2.30 29.55 10.08
CA GLY A 16 1.65 30.62 10.84
C GLY A 16 0.16 30.36 10.97
N PHE A 17 -0.42 30.74 12.07
CA PHE A 17 -1.86 30.70 12.27
C PHE A 17 -2.51 31.91 11.59
N ILE A 18 -3.58 31.69 10.83
CA ILE A 18 -4.35 32.75 10.19
C ILE A 18 -5.36 33.33 11.17
N GLY A 19 -5.89 32.53 12.08
CA GLY A 19 -6.90 32.94 13.05
C GLY A 19 -7.03 31.94 14.20
N LYS A 20 -7.93 32.25 15.11
CA LYS A 20 -8.30 31.40 16.25
C LYS A 20 -9.82 31.24 16.34
N ILE A 21 -10.25 30.12 16.90
CA ILE A 21 -11.64 29.84 17.22
C ILE A 21 -11.77 29.84 18.76
N GLU A 22 -12.65 30.65 19.30
CA GLU A 22 -12.96 30.63 20.71
C GLU A 22 -14.36 30.09 20.96
N LYS A 23 -14.48 29.17 21.94
CA LYS A 23 -15.75 28.64 22.43
C LYS A 23 -16.17 29.43 23.64
N ILE A 24 -17.22 30.23 23.51
CA ILE A 24 -17.78 30.99 24.63
C ILE A 24 -18.93 30.19 25.23
N LEU A 25 -18.74 29.75 26.46
CA LEU A 25 -19.80 29.13 27.26
C LEU A 25 -20.70 30.25 27.82
N ARG A 26 -21.81 30.57 27.17
CA ARG A 26 -22.85 31.41 27.78
C ARG A 26 -23.64 30.61 28.82
N HIS A 27 -23.57 31.00 30.06
CA HIS A 27 -24.38 30.47 31.18
C HIS A 27 -25.85 30.90 31.13
N THR A 28 -26.44 31.04 29.95
CA THR A 28 -27.87 31.38 29.82
C THR A 28 -28.58 30.26 29.02
N HIS A 29 -29.69 29.84 29.58
CA HIS A 29 -30.53 28.72 29.16
C HIS A 29 -30.59 28.47 27.62
N GLY A 30 -30.12 27.30 27.16
CA GLY A 30 -30.72 26.62 26.03
C GLY A 30 -29.93 26.54 24.72
N ASN A 31 -28.83 27.24 24.51
CA ASN A 31 -28.01 27.11 23.28
C ASN A 31 -26.61 26.62 23.63
N GLY A 32 -26.09 25.67 22.81
CA GLY A 32 -24.74 25.12 22.95
C GLY A 32 -23.64 26.17 22.87
N PRO A 33 -22.36 25.81 22.99
CA PRO A 33 -21.25 26.76 22.99
C PRO A 33 -21.24 27.58 21.69
N GLU A 34 -21.29 28.89 21.80
CA GLU A 34 -21.15 29.83 20.70
C GLU A 34 -19.69 29.83 20.24
N LEU A 35 -19.48 29.54 18.93
CA LEU A 35 -18.15 29.60 18.32
C LEU A 35 -17.92 30.98 17.74
N ARG A 36 -16.83 31.65 18.17
CA ARG A 36 -16.38 32.90 17.57
C ARG A 36 -15.09 32.70 16.80
N TYR A 37 -15.04 33.35 15.63
CA TYR A 37 -13.92 33.24 14.69
C TYR A 37 -13.16 34.58 14.68
N TYR A 38 -11.86 34.52 15.01
CA TYR A 38 -10.99 35.66 15.03
C TYR A 38 -9.89 35.53 14.00
N LEU A 39 -9.67 36.56 13.20
CA LEU A 39 -8.61 36.67 12.22
C LEU A 39 -7.44 37.46 12.81
N PHE A 40 -6.20 36.93 12.70
CA PHE A 40 -5.00 37.65 13.10
C PHE A 40 -4.63 38.67 12.03
N THR A 41 -4.46 39.95 12.42
CA THR A 41 -4.15 41.04 11.50
C THR A 41 -2.69 41.46 11.50
N HIS A 42 -1.90 40.96 12.46
CA HIS A 42 -0.46 41.24 12.54
C HIS A 42 0.35 39.96 12.59
N VAL A 43 1.36 39.88 11.71
CA VAL A 43 2.29 38.77 11.64
C VAL A 43 3.70 39.23 11.91
N HIS A 44 4.39 38.56 12.83
CA HIS A 44 5.78 38.85 13.18
C HIS A 44 6.71 37.79 12.60
N PHE A 45 7.72 38.21 11.82
CA PHE A 45 8.73 37.36 11.23
C PHE A 45 10.06 37.53 11.96
N ASP A 46 10.54 36.46 12.62
CA ASP A 46 11.90 36.39 13.15
C ASP A 46 12.77 35.64 12.13
N ILE A 47 13.65 36.37 11.46
CA ILE A 47 14.49 35.83 10.38
C ILE A 47 15.92 35.72 10.89
N SER A 48 16.46 34.50 10.89
CA SER A 48 17.86 34.23 11.17
C SER A 48 18.66 34.12 9.86
N TYR A 49 19.77 34.84 9.76
CA TYR A 49 20.60 34.86 8.55
C TYR A 49 22.10 34.64 8.87
N ASN A 50 22.83 34.12 7.88
CA ASN A 50 24.29 34.00 7.94
C ASN A 50 24.87 34.52 6.61
N GLY A 51 25.55 35.68 6.67
CA GLY A 51 26.00 36.40 5.52
C GLY A 51 24.82 36.89 4.67
N ASP A 52 24.75 36.43 3.44
CA ASP A 52 23.71 36.75 2.46
C ASP A 52 22.56 35.69 2.39
N LYS A 53 22.61 34.67 3.24
CA LYS A 53 21.70 33.52 3.18
C LYS A 53 20.78 33.44 4.38
N ILE A 54 19.49 33.24 4.13
CA ILE A 54 18.49 33.02 5.18
C ILE A 54 18.59 31.56 5.66
N ILE A 55 18.73 31.41 6.98
CA ILE A 55 18.88 30.12 7.65
C ILE A 55 17.56 29.64 8.21
N GLU A 56 16.77 30.57 8.81
CA GLU A 56 15.53 30.22 9.50
C GLU A 56 14.55 31.37 9.44
N ILE A 57 13.26 31.05 9.33
CA ILE A 57 12.16 32.02 9.45
C ILE A 57 11.16 31.41 10.44
N ASN A 58 10.97 32.11 11.57
CA ASN A 58 9.91 31.84 12.51
C ASN A 58 8.79 32.86 12.33
N VAL A 59 7.55 32.38 12.30
CA VAL A 59 6.38 33.25 12.16
C VAL A 59 5.55 33.13 13.43
N SER A 60 5.26 34.25 14.05
CA SER A 60 4.36 34.38 15.19
C SER A 60 3.28 35.39 14.90
N THR A 61 2.13 35.19 15.49
CA THR A 61 0.98 36.09 15.36
C THR A 61 0.74 36.82 16.68
N ASP A 62 0.33 38.07 16.62
CA ASP A 62 0.00 38.84 17.81
C ASP A 62 -1.43 38.52 18.29
N PRO A 63 -1.59 37.87 19.46
CA PRO A 63 -2.90 37.49 19.97
C PRO A 63 -3.82 38.69 20.30
N LEU A 64 -3.25 39.88 20.45
CA LEU A 64 -4.01 41.08 20.78
C LEU A 64 -4.55 41.79 19.54
N ARG A 65 -3.96 41.55 18.36
CA ARG A 65 -4.39 42.15 17.09
C ARG A 65 -5.25 41.18 16.30
N THR A 66 -6.50 41.06 16.73
CA THR A 66 -7.49 40.18 16.10
C THR A 66 -8.74 40.94 15.69
N VAL A 67 -9.35 40.54 14.60
CA VAL A 67 -10.65 41.02 14.13
C VAL A 67 -11.65 39.89 14.20
N ASP A 68 -12.81 40.15 14.79
CA ASP A 68 -13.92 39.20 14.85
C ASP A 68 -14.61 39.12 13.47
N ILE A 69 -14.73 37.96 12.94
CA ILE A 69 -15.35 37.66 11.63
C ILE A 69 -16.53 36.67 11.78
N THR A 70 -17.09 36.58 13.00
CA THR A 70 -18.12 35.58 13.32
C THR A 70 -19.42 35.81 12.56
N ASP A 71 -19.84 37.09 12.39
CA ASP A 71 -21.16 37.42 11.84
C ASP A 71 -21.23 37.33 10.29
N GLY A 72 -20.12 37.05 9.61
CA GLY A 72 -20.09 36.86 8.15
C GLY A 72 -20.28 38.12 7.31
N ASP A 73 -20.34 39.31 7.95
CA ASP A 73 -20.40 40.59 7.27
C ASP A 73 -19.05 41.00 6.67
N GLU A 74 -19.08 41.85 5.63
CA GLU A 74 -17.85 42.39 5.03
C GLU A 74 -17.16 43.29 6.03
N VAL A 75 -16.06 42.83 6.63
CA VAL A 75 -15.22 43.55 7.56
C VAL A 75 -13.96 44.02 6.84
N ALA A 76 -13.72 45.35 6.85
CA ALA A 76 -12.47 45.93 6.34
C ALA A 76 -11.31 45.57 7.28
N VAL A 77 -10.31 44.85 6.77
CA VAL A 77 -9.16 44.37 7.54
C VAL A 77 -7.88 44.94 6.97
N GLU A 78 -7.08 45.58 7.78
CA GLU A 78 -5.73 46.04 7.44
C GLU A 78 -4.70 45.04 8.00
N PHE A 79 -3.95 44.40 7.11
CA PHE A 79 -2.89 43.48 7.49
C PHE A 79 -1.57 44.22 7.63
N SER A 80 -0.88 43.98 8.74
CA SER A 80 0.44 44.49 9.01
C SER A 80 1.42 43.38 9.34
N TYR A 81 2.70 43.66 9.13
CA TYR A 81 3.76 42.74 9.52
C TYR A 81 4.94 43.46 10.12
N SER A 82 5.69 42.74 10.94
CA SER A 82 6.97 43.20 11.48
C SER A 82 8.04 42.14 11.24
N VAL A 83 9.27 42.61 11.01
CA VAL A 83 10.41 41.73 10.70
C VAL A 83 11.55 42.02 11.65
N LYS A 84 12.07 40.97 12.31
CA LYS A 84 13.26 41.05 13.15
C LYS A 84 14.36 40.15 12.56
N TRP A 85 15.51 40.79 12.27
CA TRP A 85 16.67 40.10 11.72
C TRP A 85 17.63 39.71 12.85
N LYS A 86 18.10 38.47 12.83
CA LYS A 86 19.04 37.92 13.79
C LYS A 86 20.19 37.21 13.08
N GLU A 87 21.41 37.65 13.31
CA GLU A 87 22.58 36.97 12.78
C GLU A 87 22.81 35.61 13.46
N THR A 88 23.17 34.60 12.73
CA THR A 88 23.47 33.26 13.24
C THR A 88 24.74 32.70 12.60
N ARG A 89 25.44 31.82 13.35
CA ARG A 89 26.64 31.12 12.85
C ARG A 89 26.37 29.78 12.17
N ILE A 90 25.11 29.40 12.03
CA ILE A 90 24.72 28.13 11.41
C ILE A 90 25.00 28.20 9.91
N PRO A 91 25.79 27.28 9.32
CA PRO A 91 26.03 27.27 7.88
C PRO A 91 24.75 26.87 7.12
N PHE A 92 24.64 27.39 5.89
CA PHE A 92 23.45 27.19 5.05
C PHE A 92 23.10 25.72 4.81
N GLU A 93 24.11 24.84 4.71
CA GLU A 93 23.96 23.39 4.50
C GLU A 93 23.25 22.73 5.69
N ARG A 94 23.42 23.25 6.90
CA ARG A 94 22.84 22.70 8.13
C ARG A 94 21.53 23.32 8.56
N ARG A 95 20.97 24.26 7.76
CA ARG A 95 19.74 24.96 8.13
C ARG A 95 18.54 24.01 8.36
N MET A 96 18.53 22.85 7.70
CA MET A 96 17.45 21.85 7.81
C MET A 96 17.60 20.92 9.02
N GLU A 97 18.77 20.86 9.67
CA GLU A 97 18.98 20.02 10.86
C GLU A 97 18.04 20.42 12.01
N LYS A 98 17.71 21.69 12.15
CA LYS A 98 16.76 22.18 13.15
C LYS A 98 15.37 21.63 12.91
N TYR A 99 14.89 21.63 11.67
CA TYR A 99 13.57 21.09 11.32
C TYR A 99 13.49 19.57 11.45
N SER A 100 14.62 18.87 11.32
CA SER A 100 14.69 17.44 11.61
C SER A 100 14.72 17.14 13.10
N ARG A 101 15.29 18.02 13.93
CA ARG A 101 15.33 17.88 15.39
C ARG A 101 14.04 18.36 16.07
N TYR A 102 13.39 19.39 15.53
CA TYR A 102 12.02 19.78 15.91
C TYR A 102 11.02 18.85 15.19
N SER A 103 11.29 17.57 15.22
CA SER A 103 10.24 16.60 15.11
C SER A 103 9.24 16.96 16.22
N PHE A 104 8.03 17.36 15.84
CA PHE A 104 6.88 17.45 16.73
C PHE A 104 6.47 16.04 17.20
N LEU A 105 7.44 15.27 17.66
CA LEU A 105 7.28 13.98 18.29
C LEU A 105 7.37 14.22 19.80
N PRO A 106 6.23 14.51 20.46
CA PRO A 106 6.22 14.47 21.91
C PRO A 106 6.41 13.03 22.36
N GLN A 107 6.72 12.81 23.61
CA GLN A 107 6.81 11.61 24.44
C GLN A 107 6.09 10.30 23.96
N HIS A 108 5.26 10.37 22.92
CA HIS A 108 4.59 9.22 22.30
C HIS A 108 5.49 8.31 21.46
N LEU A 109 6.74 8.71 21.12
CA LEU A 109 7.68 7.84 20.40
C LEU A 109 8.07 6.60 21.20
N GLU A 110 8.28 6.75 22.52
CA GLU A 110 8.61 5.59 23.37
C GLU A 110 7.44 4.61 23.44
N ILE A 111 6.22 5.12 23.60
CA ILE A 111 5.00 4.30 23.62
C ILE A 111 4.79 3.62 22.26
N HIS A 112 5.08 4.33 21.17
CA HIS A 112 4.98 3.79 19.83
C HIS A 112 5.97 2.64 19.59
N TRP A 113 7.25 2.79 19.99
CA TRP A 113 8.23 1.72 19.90
C TRP A 113 7.81 0.45 20.63
N PHE A 114 7.33 0.56 21.86
CA PHE A 114 6.82 -0.58 22.61
C PHE A 114 5.62 -1.22 21.92
N SER A 115 4.73 -0.43 21.38
CA SER A 115 3.54 -0.93 20.67
C SER A 115 3.94 -1.70 19.40
N ILE A 116 4.89 -1.19 18.61
CA ILE A 116 5.40 -1.83 17.40
C ILE A 116 6.09 -3.15 17.77
N ILE A 117 7.01 -3.15 18.73
CA ILE A 117 7.73 -4.34 19.15
C ILE A 117 6.73 -5.40 19.66
N ASN A 118 5.77 -5.00 20.50
CA ASN A 118 4.74 -5.92 21.00
C ASN A 118 3.91 -6.51 19.85
N SER A 119 3.47 -5.70 18.91
CA SER A 119 2.73 -6.16 17.72
C SER A 119 3.57 -7.12 16.88
N CYS A 120 4.83 -6.77 16.60
CA CYS A 120 5.74 -7.62 15.85
C CYS A 120 5.99 -8.97 16.53
N VAL A 121 6.25 -8.96 17.84
CA VAL A 121 6.46 -10.18 18.63
C VAL A 121 5.22 -11.05 18.63
N THR A 122 4.05 -10.46 18.88
CA THR A 122 2.77 -11.19 18.90
C THR A 122 2.49 -11.85 17.55
N VAL A 123 2.69 -11.13 16.46
CA VAL A 123 2.48 -11.64 15.09
C VAL A 123 3.47 -12.76 14.76
N LEU A 124 4.75 -12.60 15.11
CA LEU A 124 5.77 -13.63 14.88
C LEU A 124 5.47 -14.89 15.72
N LEU A 125 5.03 -14.75 16.96
CA LEU A 125 4.63 -15.87 17.81
C LEU A 125 3.42 -16.60 17.21
N LEU A 126 2.37 -15.88 16.80
CA LEU A 126 1.19 -16.48 16.18
C LEU A 126 1.54 -17.19 14.87
N THR A 127 2.41 -16.59 14.06
CA THR A 127 2.89 -17.18 12.81
C THR A 127 3.71 -18.44 13.07
N GLY A 128 4.60 -18.41 14.07
CA GLY A 128 5.38 -19.58 14.51
C GLY A 128 4.47 -20.70 15.04
N PHE A 129 3.43 -20.35 15.79
CA PHE A 129 2.44 -21.32 16.27
C PHE A 129 1.68 -21.98 15.11
N LEU A 130 1.21 -21.18 14.16
CA LEU A 130 0.53 -21.67 12.96
C LEU A 130 1.45 -22.57 12.13
N ALA A 131 2.71 -22.19 11.94
CA ALA A 131 3.70 -23.00 11.25
C ALA A 131 3.94 -24.34 11.93
N THR A 132 4.04 -24.33 13.28
CA THR A 132 4.23 -25.57 14.08
C THR A 132 3.04 -26.50 13.96
N ILE A 133 1.80 -25.98 14.02
CA ILE A 133 0.58 -26.76 13.84
C ILE A 133 0.55 -27.36 12.44
N LEU A 134 0.79 -26.54 11.40
CA LEU A 134 0.79 -26.98 10.02
C LEU A 134 1.82 -28.11 9.77
N MET A 135 3.04 -27.94 10.28
CA MET A 135 4.09 -28.96 10.18
C MET A 135 3.71 -30.27 10.89
N ARG A 136 3.07 -30.18 12.06
CA ARG A 136 2.60 -31.36 12.79
C ARG A 136 1.51 -32.10 12.01
N VAL A 137 0.53 -31.39 11.48
CA VAL A 137 -0.57 -31.98 10.71
C VAL A 137 -0.04 -32.61 9.43
N LEU A 138 0.82 -31.91 8.68
CA LEU A 138 1.50 -32.44 7.50
C LEU A 138 2.28 -33.71 7.82
N LYS A 139 3.07 -33.71 8.88
CA LYS A 139 3.82 -34.91 9.29
C LYS A 139 2.88 -36.09 9.59
N ASN A 140 1.77 -35.85 10.25
CA ASN A 140 0.79 -36.91 10.51
C ASN A 140 0.15 -37.44 9.21
N ASP A 141 -0.15 -36.55 8.24
CA ASP A 141 -0.68 -36.95 6.94
C ASP A 141 0.34 -37.81 6.18
N PHE A 142 1.60 -37.40 6.13
CA PHE A 142 2.66 -38.17 5.49
C PHE A 142 2.83 -39.58 6.13
N ILE A 143 2.78 -39.68 7.45
CA ILE A 143 2.87 -40.94 8.16
C ILE A 143 1.65 -41.83 7.82
N LYS A 144 0.45 -41.25 7.77
CA LYS A 144 -0.77 -41.94 7.39
C LYS A 144 -0.66 -42.50 5.98
N TYR A 145 -0.30 -41.65 5.01
CA TYR A 145 -0.19 -42.10 3.60
C TYR A 145 0.92 -43.10 3.36
N ALA A 146 2.06 -43.02 4.06
CA ALA A 146 3.12 -43.99 3.99
C ALA A 146 2.66 -45.39 4.53
N ARG A 147 1.86 -45.39 5.58
CA ARG A 147 1.31 -46.63 6.17
C ARG A 147 0.26 -47.26 5.25
N ASP A 148 -0.59 -46.46 4.63
CA ASP A 148 -1.60 -46.94 3.67
C ASP A 148 -0.93 -47.55 2.46
N ASP A 149 0.20 -47.01 1.97
CA ASP A 149 1.01 -47.57 0.87
C ASP A 149 1.68 -48.91 1.25
N GLU A 150 2.04 -49.14 2.52
CA GLU A 150 2.67 -50.42 2.98
C GLU A 150 1.66 -51.54 3.19
N THR A 151 0.43 -51.23 3.61
CA THR A 151 -0.60 -52.23 3.92
C THR A 151 -1.25 -52.85 2.69
N GLY A 152 -1.13 -52.24 1.50
CA GLY A 152 -1.66 -52.77 0.24
C GLY A 152 -3.19 -52.89 0.20
N GLU A 153 -3.90 -52.39 1.19
CA GLU A 153 -5.36 -52.35 1.17
C GLU A 153 -5.79 -51.23 0.20
N GLU A 154 -6.65 -51.59 -0.76
CA GLU A 154 -7.33 -50.65 -1.66
C GLU A 154 -8.31 -49.76 -0.88
N GLN A 155 -7.80 -49.03 0.11
CA GLN A 155 -8.59 -47.95 0.75
C GLN A 155 -8.65 -46.78 -0.20
N GLU A 156 -9.87 -46.30 -0.47
CA GLU A 156 -10.06 -45.07 -1.25
C GLU A 156 -9.16 -43.96 -0.74
N GLU A 157 -8.27 -43.43 -1.56
CA GLU A 157 -7.42 -42.32 -1.21
C GLU A 157 -8.31 -41.16 -0.73
N THR A 158 -7.96 -40.53 0.38
CA THR A 158 -8.74 -39.44 0.97
C THR A 158 -7.87 -38.19 1.16
N GLY A 159 -8.51 -37.03 1.13
CA GLY A 159 -7.85 -35.76 1.39
C GLY A 159 -7.02 -35.25 0.19
N TRP A 160 -5.93 -34.55 0.47
CA TRP A 160 -5.17 -33.88 -0.59
C TRP A 160 -4.40 -34.84 -1.53
N LYS A 161 -4.11 -36.09 -1.12
CA LYS A 161 -3.55 -37.11 -2.00
C LYS A 161 -4.54 -37.51 -3.09
N TYR A 162 -5.84 -37.58 -2.77
CA TYR A 162 -6.92 -37.96 -3.69
C TYR A 162 -7.03 -37.03 -4.91
N ILE A 163 -6.73 -35.74 -4.76
CA ILE A 163 -6.87 -34.74 -5.84
C ILE A 163 -5.58 -34.49 -6.63
N HIS A 164 -4.55 -35.38 -6.51
CA HIS A 164 -3.25 -35.21 -7.17
C HIS A 164 -3.34 -34.91 -8.68
N GLY A 165 -4.30 -35.54 -9.38
CA GLY A 165 -4.53 -35.35 -10.81
C GLY A 165 -5.19 -34.03 -11.21
N ASP A 166 -5.69 -33.24 -10.30
CA ASP A 166 -6.41 -32.00 -10.61
C ASP A 166 -5.79 -30.72 -10.00
N VAL A 167 -4.88 -30.85 -9.05
CA VAL A 167 -4.25 -29.74 -8.33
C VAL A 167 -3.48 -28.78 -9.25
N PHE A 168 -2.83 -29.31 -10.29
CA PHE A 168 -2.07 -28.52 -11.26
C PHE A 168 -2.87 -28.14 -12.51
N ARG A 169 -4.19 -28.32 -12.48
CA ARG A 169 -5.08 -27.86 -13.54
C ARG A 169 -5.07 -26.35 -13.61
N PHE A 170 -4.78 -25.79 -14.78
CA PHE A 170 -4.67 -24.35 -14.97
C PHE A 170 -6.00 -23.62 -14.68
N PRO A 171 -5.92 -22.42 -14.10
CA PRO A 171 -7.09 -21.67 -13.68
C PRO A 171 -7.91 -21.18 -14.87
N ARG A 172 -9.20 -20.97 -14.65
CA ARG A 172 -10.05 -20.22 -15.60
C ARG A 172 -9.49 -18.81 -15.78
N HIS A 173 -9.60 -18.26 -16.99
CA HIS A 173 -9.05 -16.94 -17.32
C HIS A 173 -7.54 -16.79 -17.09
N ALA A 174 -6.75 -17.80 -17.52
CA ALA A 174 -5.30 -17.85 -17.38
C ALA A 174 -4.61 -16.55 -17.84
N ASN A 175 -5.10 -15.90 -18.89
CA ASN A 175 -4.58 -14.61 -19.36
C ASN A 175 -4.67 -13.50 -18.30
N LEU A 176 -5.84 -13.34 -17.65
CA LEU A 176 -6.04 -12.36 -16.57
C LEU A 176 -5.20 -12.75 -15.35
N PHE A 177 -5.17 -14.03 -15.02
CA PHE A 177 -4.38 -14.53 -13.89
C PHE A 177 -2.90 -14.20 -14.04
N CYS A 178 -2.30 -14.48 -15.19
CA CYS A 178 -0.90 -14.18 -15.47
C CYS A 178 -0.61 -12.67 -15.43
N ALA A 179 -1.54 -11.84 -15.93
CA ALA A 179 -1.42 -10.39 -15.85
C ALA A 179 -1.45 -9.88 -14.40
N VAL A 180 -2.33 -10.41 -13.56
CA VAL A 180 -2.39 -10.08 -12.12
C VAL A 180 -1.08 -10.45 -11.41
N ILE A 181 -0.55 -11.65 -11.65
CA ILE A 181 0.70 -12.11 -11.04
C ILE A 181 1.90 -11.29 -11.55
N GLY A 182 1.96 -10.99 -12.85
CA GLY A 182 3.01 -10.15 -13.42
C GLY A 182 3.02 -8.75 -12.82
N THR A 183 1.87 -8.09 -12.79
CA THR A 183 1.71 -6.74 -12.20
C THR A 183 1.97 -6.75 -10.69
N GLY A 184 1.48 -7.75 -9.96
CA GLY A 184 1.74 -7.89 -8.52
C GLY A 184 3.24 -8.06 -8.22
N THR A 185 3.97 -8.80 -9.09
CA THR A 185 5.43 -8.94 -8.98
C THR A 185 6.13 -7.60 -9.22
N GLN A 186 5.73 -6.85 -10.23
CA GLN A 186 6.28 -5.51 -10.49
C GLN A 186 6.10 -4.59 -9.30
N LEU A 187 4.89 -4.51 -8.74
CA LEU A 187 4.60 -3.65 -7.58
C LEU A 187 5.42 -4.05 -6.36
N LEU A 188 5.61 -5.35 -6.13
CA LEU A 188 6.46 -5.85 -5.05
C LEU A 188 7.91 -5.37 -5.20
N PHE A 189 8.50 -5.54 -6.37
CA PHE A 189 9.87 -5.08 -6.64
C PHE A 189 9.98 -3.55 -6.56
N MET A 190 9.00 -2.82 -7.08
CA MET A 190 8.97 -1.36 -6.99
C MET A 190 9.02 -0.90 -5.53
N VAL A 191 8.18 -1.46 -4.67
CA VAL A 191 8.13 -1.11 -3.23
C VAL A 191 9.44 -1.47 -2.53
N LEU A 192 10.03 -2.64 -2.83
CA LEU A 192 11.34 -3.03 -2.29
C LEU A 192 12.45 -2.05 -2.71
N PHE A 193 12.48 -1.61 -3.98
CA PHE A 193 13.44 -0.60 -4.43
C PHE A 193 13.19 0.78 -3.79
N VAL A 194 11.93 1.18 -3.59
CA VAL A 194 11.62 2.42 -2.86
C VAL A 194 12.16 2.34 -1.43
N PHE A 195 11.97 1.22 -0.73
CA PHE A 195 12.54 1.03 0.60
C PHE A 195 14.07 1.00 0.60
N ALA A 196 14.69 0.36 -0.39
CA ALA A 196 16.15 0.37 -0.51
C ALA A 196 16.70 1.80 -0.64
N LEU A 197 16.10 2.63 -1.50
CA LEU A 197 16.47 4.04 -1.63
C LEU A 197 16.18 4.84 -0.35
N ALA A 198 15.09 4.54 0.34
CA ALA A 198 14.73 5.18 1.61
C ALA A 198 15.75 4.87 2.70
N LEU A 199 16.19 3.62 2.81
CA LEU A 199 17.19 3.19 3.80
C LEU A 199 18.58 3.79 3.54
N VAL A 200 18.94 3.99 2.27
CA VAL A 200 20.17 4.70 1.88
C VAL A 200 20.09 6.20 2.19
N GLY A 201 18.90 6.72 2.50
CA GLY A 201 18.70 8.12 2.87
C GLY A 201 18.49 9.08 1.69
N VAL A 202 18.08 8.56 0.52
CA VAL A 202 17.78 9.39 -0.66
C VAL A 202 16.59 10.31 -0.42
N PHE A 203 15.64 9.90 0.43
CA PHE A 203 14.43 10.67 0.75
C PHE A 203 14.61 11.47 2.04
N TYR A 204 15.10 12.69 1.91
CA TYR A 204 15.14 13.60 3.03
C TYR A 204 13.74 14.18 3.33
N PRO A 205 13.40 14.47 4.61
CA PRO A 205 12.07 14.96 5.01
C PRO A 205 11.63 16.23 4.30
N TYR A 206 12.57 17.05 3.82
CA TYR A 206 12.29 18.30 3.13
C TYR A 206 12.08 18.17 1.63
N ASN A 207 12.43 17.03 1.01
CA ASN A 207 12.24 16.80 -0.43
C ASN A 207 11.04 15.87 -0.68
N ARG A 208 9.84 16.39 -0.49
CA ARG A 208 8.59 15.62 -0.67
C ARG A 208 8.38 15.14 -2.11
N GLY A 209 8.93 15.87 -3.09
CA GLY A 209 8.83 15.49 -4.50
C GLY A 209 9.69 14.30 -4.88
N ALA A 210 10.80 14.04 -4.17
CA ALA A 210 11.73 12.97 -4.49
C ALA A 210 11.07 11.58 -4.41
N LEU A 211 10.22 11.34 -3.42
CA LEU A 211 9.52 10.06 -3.27
C LEU A 211 8.57 9.80 -4.44
N LEU A 212 7.78 10.81 -4.85
CA LEU A 212 6.85 10.68 -5.97
C LEU A 212 7.59 10.46 -7.29
N THR A 213 8.65 11.24 -7.54
CA THR A 213 9.49 11.09 -8.73
C THR A 213 10.14 9.71 -8.78
N ALA A 214 10.74 9.25 -7.66
CA ALA A 214 11.34 7.93 -7.56
C ALA A 214 10.30 6.82 -7.82
N THR A 215 9.10 6.94 -7.29
CA THR A 215 8.03 5.96 -7.50
C THR A 215 7.65 5.86 -8.98
N ILE A 216 7.51 6.98 -9.70
CA ILE A 216 7.19 6.99 -11.14
C ILE A 216 8.34 6.37 -11.95
N VAL A 217 9.59 6.76 -11.67
CA VAL A 217 10.76 6.23 -12.36
C VAL A 217 10.93 4.73 -12.11
N LEU A 218 10.83 4.29 -10.86
CA LEU A 218 10.94 2.88 -10.50
C LEU A 218 9.79 2.05 -11.09
N TYR A 219 8.57 2.59 -11.14
CA TYR A 219 7.45 1.92 -11.79
C TYR A 219 7.75 1.69 -13.28
N ALA A 220 8.27 2.70 -13.96
CA ALA A 220 8.64 2.58 -15.37
C ALA A 220 9.78 1.55 -15.59
N LEU A 221 10.83 1.60 -14.78
CA LEU A 221 11.97 0.69 -14.91
C LEU A 221 11.63 -0.76 -14.56
N THR A 222 10.76 -1.00 -13.58
CA THR A 222 10.36 -2.35 -13.17
C THR A 222 9.30 -2.98 -14.08
N SER A 223 8.76 -2.25 -15.04
CA SER A 223 7.70 -2.73 -15.94
C SER A 223 8.12 -3.92 -16.81
N GLY A 224 9.41 -4.04 -17.13
CA GLY A 224 9.95 -5.21 -17.81
C GLY A 224 9.79 -6.51 -17.02
N ILE A 225 9.83 -6.43 -15.69
CA ILE A 225 9.63 -7.59 -14.79
C ILE A 225 8.19 -8.11 -14.93
N SER A 226 7.19 -7.22 -14.96
CA SER A 226 5.79 -7.64 -15.12
C SER A 226 5.54 -8.34 -16.45
N GLY A 227 6.09 -7.79 -17.54
CA GLY A 227 5.99 -8.38 -18.86
C GLY A 227 6.62 -9.79 -18.92
N TYR A 228 7.83 -9.92 -18.37
CA TYR A 228 8.54 -11.20 -18.32
C TYR A 228 7.76 -12.26 -17.54
N VAL A 229 7.35 -11.94 -16.31
CA VAL A 229 6.66 -12.89 -15.43
C VAL A 229 5.31 -13.29 -16.02
N ALA A 230 4.51 -12.34 -16.49
CA ALA A 230 3.21 -12.61 -17.08
C ALA A 230 3.31 -13.49 -18.33
N SER A 231 4.18 -13.15 -19.29
CA SER A 231 4.31 -13.89 -20.53
C SER A 231 4.94 -15.25 -20.34
N ASN A 232 5.94 -15.39 -19.47
CA ASN A 232 6.56 -16.67 -19.17
C ASN A 232 5.54 -17.64 -18.55
N MET A 233 4.78 -17.18 -17.56
CA MET A 233 3.74 -17.97 -16.91
C MET A 233 2.60 -18.33 -17.88
N TYR A 234 2.17 -17.36 -18.71
CA TYR A 234 1.13 -17.60 -19.73
C TYR A 234 1.55 -18.63 -20.76
N ARG A 235 2.82 -18.63 -21.18
CA ARG A 235 3.39 -19.62 -22.07
C ARG A 235 3.43 -21.00 -21.41
N GLN A 236 3.85 -21.10 -20.14
CA GLN A 236 3.86 -22.34 -19.36
C GLN A 236 2.46 -22.96 -19.25
N MET A 237 1.41 -22.14 -19.28
CA MET A 237 0.01 -22.58 -19.30
C MET A 237 -0.51 -22.92 -20.72
N GLY A 238 0.37 -22.96 -21.73
CA GLY A 238 -0.02 -23.26 -23.12
C GLY A 238 -0.75 -22.12 -23.83
N GLY A 239 -0.60 -20.87 -23.36
CA GLY A 239 -1.25 -19.72 -23.95
C GLY A 239 -0.56 -19.25 -25.24
N GLU A 240 -1.32 -19.08 -26.34
CA GLU A 240 -0.79 -18.65 -27.63
C GLU A 240 -0.82 -17.12 -27.81
N LYS A 241 -1.82 -16.43 -27.24
CA LYS A 241 -2.09 -15.00 -27.44
C LYS A 241 -1.27 -14.10 -26.49
N TRP A 242 0.05 -14.24 -26.53
CA TRP A 242 0.96 -13.52 -25.64
C TRP A 242 0.88 -12.00 -25.74
N VAL A 243 0.62 -11.43 -26.94
CA VAL A 243 0.46 -9.98 -27.14
C VAL A 243 -0.70 -9.45 -26.31
N ARG A 244 -1.85 -10.12 -26.31
CA ARG A 244 -2.99 -9.76 -25.48
C ARG A 244 -2.65 -9.83 -23.99
N ASN A 245 -1.85 -10.80 -23.58
CA ASN A 245 -1.41 -10.92 -22.19
C ASN A 245 -0.53 -9.72 -21.77
N VAL A 246 0.47 -9.36 -22.59
CA VAL A 246 1.37 -8.23 -22.33
C VAL A 246 0.61 -6.92 -22.30
N SER A 247 -0.30 -6.69 -23.26
CA SER A 247 -1.12 -5.48 -23.28
C SER A 247 -2.02 -5.37 -22.02
N LEU A 248 -2.63 -6.48 -21.63
CA LEU A 248 -3.44 -6.53 -20.40
C LEU A 248 -2.56 -6.25 -19.17
N THR A 249 -1.37 -6.82 -19.09
CA THR A 249 -0.42 -6.59 -17.99
C THR A 249 0.00 -5.13 -17.90
N GLY A 250 0.34 -4.49 -19.03
CA GLY A 250 0.73 -3.07 -19.07
C GLY A 250 -0.40 -2.11 -18.66
N CYS A 251 -1.66 -2.51 -18.88
CA CYS A 251 -2.83 -1.70 -18.53
C CYS A 251 -3.43 -2.05 -17.15
N MET A 252 -3.06 -3.18 -16.54
CA MET A 252 -3.72 -3.73 -15.36
C MET A 252 -3.71 -2.75 -14.17
N PHE A 253 -2.61 -2.12 -13.88
CA PHE A 253 -2.49 -1.12 -12.82
C PHE A 253 -2.64 0.30 -13.34
N CYS A 254 -1.99 0.64 -14.47
CA CYS A 254 -2.04 1.98 -15.04
C CYS A 254 -3.44 2.38 -15.50
N GLY A 255 -4.25 1.46 -16.02
CA GLY A 255 -5.60 1.75 -16.47
C GLY A 255 -6.49 2.29 -15.37
N PRO A 256 -6.76 1.54 -14.29
CA PRO A 256 -7.53 2.01 -13.14
C PRO A 256 -6.93 3.27 -12.49
N MET A 257 -5.60 3.34 -12.38
CA MET A 257 -4.90 4.51 -11.86
C MET A 257 -5.19 5.75 -12.70
N PHE A 258 -5.04 5.66 -14.03
CA PHE A 258 -5.30 6.78 -14.93
C PHE A 258 -6.76 7.24 -14.90
N LEU A 259 -7.71 6.32 -14.85
CA LEU A 259 -9.14 6.64 -14.73
C LEU A 259 -9.44 7.38 -13.43
N MET A 260 -8.90 6.91 -12.31
CA MET A 260 -9.10 7.56 -11.02
C MET A 260 -8.45 8.95 -10.97
N PHE A 261 -7.21 9.08 -11.45
CA PHE A 261 -6.55 10.40 -11.49
C PHE A 261 -7.25 11.37 -12.44
N SER A 262 -7.79 10.91 -13.56
CA SER A 262 -8.60 11.74 -14.45
C SER A 262 -9.88 12.23 -13.77
N PHE A 263 -10.55 11.35 -13.00
CA PHE A 263 -11.70 11.72 -12.19
C PHE A 263 -11.33 12.79 -11.13
N LEU A 264 -10.27 12.56 -10.35
CA LEU A 264 -9.80 13.49 -9.34
C LEU A 264 -9.40 14.85 -9.92
N ASN A 265 -8.73 14.83 -11.08
CA ASN A 265 -8.36 16.07 -11.77
C ASN A 265 -9.59 16.85 -12.27
N THR A 266 -10.62 16.14 -12.76
CA THR A 266 -11.90 16.77 -13.13
C THR A 266 -12.56 17.44 -11.93
N VAL A 267 -12.58 16.78 -10.76
CA VAL A 267 -13.07 17.36 -9.51
C VAL A 267 -12.27 18.59 -9.13
N ALA A 268 -10.92 18.51 -9.18
CA ALA A 268 -10.05 19.65 -8.87
C ALA A 268 -10.31 20.87 -9.77
N ILE A 269 -10.50 20.65 -11.06
CA ILE A 269 -10.82 21.72 -12.03
C ILE A 269 -12.19 22.33 -11.72
N ALA A 270 -13.21 21.51 -11.42
CA ALA A 270 -14.55 21.99 -11.09
C ALA A 270 -14.55 22.91 -9.84
N TYR A 271 -13.71 22.58 -8.86
CA TYR A 271 -13.54 23.41 -7.65
C TYR A 271 -12.49 24.51 -7.81
N ARG A 272 -11.91 24.72 -8.99
CA ARG A 272 -10.84 25.70 -9.25
C ARG A 272 -9.67 25.58 -8.26
N SER A 273 -9.34 24.36 -7.88
CA SER A 273 -8.27 24.07 -6.92
C SER A 273 -6.89 24.16 -7.57
N THR A 274 -5.90 24.65 -6.82
CA THR A 274 -4.48 24.62 -7.19
C THR A 274 -3.91 23.19 -7.28
N ALA A 275 -4.65 22.18 -6.79
CA ALA A 275 -4.30 20.77 -6.90
C ALA A 275 -4.57 20.19 -8.31
N ALA A 276 -5.26 20.94 -9.19
CA ALA A 276 -5.50 20.51 -10.57
C ALA A 276 -4.18 20.37 -11.34
N LEU A 277 -3.98 19.20 -11.95
CA LEU A 277 -2.80 18.94 -12.77
C LEU A 277 -2.90 19.70 -14.09
N PRO A 278 -1.87 20.47 -14.47
CA PRO A 278 -1.82 21.12 -15.76
C PRO A 278 -1.77 20.10 -16.89
N PHE A 279 -2.40 20.42 -18.03
CA PHE A 279 -2.48 19.53 -19.18
C PHE A 279 -1.11 19.02 -19.65
N GLY A 280 -0.07 19.88 -19.62
CA GLY A 280 1.30 19.49 -19.97
C GLY A 280 1.84 18.36 -19.08
N THR A 281 1.55 18.37 -17.79
CA THR A 281 1.98 17.29 -16.87
C THR A 281 1.29 15.97 -17.21
N ILE A 282 0.00 16.01 -17.54
CA ILE A 282 -0.74 14.81 -17.96
C ILE A 282 -0.13 14.25 -19.24
N CYS A 283 0.16 15.11 -20.23
CA CYS A 283 0.82 14.69 -21.47
C CYS A 283 2.18 14.04 -21.22
N ILE A 284 3.00 14.60 -20.32
CA ILE A 284 4.32 14.04 -19.97
C ILE A 284 4.16 12.64 -19.36
N ILE A 285 3.22 12.44 -18.44
CA ILE A 285 2.96 11.14 -17.81
C ILE A 285 2.53 10.11 -18.85
N VAL A 286 1.62 10.47 -19.76
CA VAL A 286 1.17 9.59 -20.84
C VAL A 286 2.32 9.25 -21.79
N VAL A 287 3.16 10.21 -22.12
CA VAL A 287 4.36 10.00 -22.98
C VAL A 287 5.35 9.06 -22.30
N ILE A 288 5.64 9.24 -21.01
CA ILE A 288 6.51 8.33 -20.25
C ILE A 288 5.92 6.90 -20.24
N TRP A 289 4.63 6.77 -20.03
CA TRP A 289 3.99 5.47 -20.09
C TRP A 289 4.08 4.83 -21.46
N ALA A 290 3.78 5.57 -22.54
CA ALA A 290 3.76 5.05 -23.90
C ALA A 290 5.16 4.75 -24.47
N LEU A 291 6.18 5.56 -24.13
CA LEU A 291 7.52 5.44 -24.70
C LEU A 291 8.53 4.69 -23.82
N VAL A 292 8.26 4.56 -22.52
CA VAL A 292 9.17 3.87 -21.59
C VAL A 292 8.49 2.65 -20.98
N THR A 293 7.40 2.84 -20.24
CA THR A 293 6.76 1.77 -19.47
C THR A 293 6.23 0.65 -20.37
N PHE A 294 5.43 1.01 -21.37
CA PHE A 294 4.81 0.01 -22.24
C PHE A 294 5.84 -0.74 -23.13
N PRO A 295 6.79 -0.08 -23.82
CA PRO A 295 7.83 -0.77 -24.55
C PRO A 295 8.69 -1.68 -23.68
N LEU A 296 9.02 -1.26 -22.45
CA LEU A 296 9.80 -2.09 -21.54
C LEU A 296 8.99 -3.32 -21.07
N THR A 297 7.67 -3.18 -20.85
CA THR A 297 6.77 -4.31 -20.62
C THR A 297 6.75 -5.27 -21.80
N VAL A 298 6.73 -4.76 -23.04
CA VAL A 298 6.77 -5.57 -24.25
C VAL A 298 8.10 -6.33 -24.38
N LEU A 299 9.21 -5.66 -24.13
CA LEU A 299 10.54 -6.29 -24.14
C LEU A 299 10.63 -7.43 -23.10
N GLY A 300 10.15 -7.17 -21.88
CA GLY A 300 10.02 -8.21 -20.86
C GLY A 300 9.12 -9.36 -21.32
N GLY A 301 8.00 -9.04 -21.97
CA GLY A 301 7.07 -10.01 -22.54
C GLY A 301 7.70 -10.88 -23.62
N ILE A 302 8.49 -10.31 -24.52
CA ILE A 302 9.25 -11.07 -25.54
C ILE A 302 10.26 -11.99 -24.88
N ALA A 303 11.01 -11.51 -23.89
CA ALA A 303 11.94 -12.32 -23.13
C ALA A 303 11.24 -13.47 -22.40
N GLY A 304 10.10 -13.23 -21.78
CA GLY A 304 9.27 -14.25 -21.12
C GLY A 304 8.71 -15.29 -22.09
N LYS A 305 8.24 -14.86 -23.26
CA LYS A 305 7.79 -15.76 -24.32
C LYS A 305 8.92 -16.68 -24.81
N ASN A 306 10.12 -16.16 -24.96
CA ASN A 306 11.27 -16.91 -25.48
C ASN A 306 11.97 -17.77 -24.40
N SER A 307 11.58 -17.66 -23.15
CA SER A 307 12.12 -18.46 -22.05
C SER A 307 11.82 -19.95 -22.31
N LYS A 308 12.79 -20.83 -22.14
CA LYS A 308 12.64 -22.28 -22.31
C LYS A 308 12.11 -22.98 -21.04
N SER A 309 11.71 -22.22 -20.01
CA SER A 309 11.21 -22.79 -18.76
C SER A 309 9.87 -23.50 -18.97
N GLU A 310 9.78 -24.77 -18.60
CA GLU A 310 8.53 -25.53 -18.59
C GLU A 310 7.87 -25.44 -17.23
N PHE A 311 6.56 -25.71 -17.20
CA PHE A 311 5.84 -25.78 -15.93
C PHE A 311 6.20 -27.10 -15.23
N ASP A 312 6.95 -26.99 -14.13
CA ASP A 312 7.34 -28.13 -13.30
C ASP A 312 6.15 -28.56 -12.43
N ALA A 313 5.31 -29.45 -12.98
CA ALA A 313 4.21 -30.07 -12.26
C ALA A 313 4.66 -31.48 -11.81
N PRO A 314 4.66 -31.76 -10.48
CA PRO A 314 5.03 -33.09 -9.98
C PRO A 314 4.09 -34.20 -10.44
N CYS A 315 2.81 -33.87 -10.68
CA CYS A 315 1.78 -34.84 -11.06
C CYS A 315 1.18 -34.48 -12.41
N ARG A 316 0.76 -35.52 -13.19
CA ARG A 316 0.05 -35.35 -14.46
C ARG A 316 -1.39 -34.92 -14.21
N THR A 317 -1.91 -33.99 -15.02
CA THR A 317 -3.31 -33.55 -14.94
C THR A 317 -4.22 -34.55 -15.61
N THR A 318 -5.31 -34.95 -14.95
CA THR A 318 -6.35 -35.84 -15.48
C THR A 318 -7.16 -35.16 -16.58
N LYS A 319 -7.78 -35.97 -17.48
CA LYS A 319 -8.56 -35.44 -18.61
C LYS A 319 -9.84 -34.74 -18.14
N TYR A 320 -10.52 -35.27 -17.16
CA TYR A 320 -11.77 -34.75 -16.60
C TYR A 320 -11.53 -34.28 -15.18
N PRO A 321 -12.01 -33.07 -14.81
CA PRO A 321 -11.91 -32.57 -13.43
C PRO A 321 -12.84 -33.38 -12.52
N ARG A 322 -12.40 -33.64 -11.30
CA ARG A 322 -13.25 -34.18 -10.24
C ARG A 322 -14.22 -33.14 -9.73
N GLU A 323 -15.38 -33.59 -9.27
CA GLU A 323 -16.34 -32.74 -8.62
C GLU A 323 -15.84 -32.30 -7.25
N ILE A 324 -15.97 -31.00 -6.95
CA ILE A 324 -15.60 -30.46 -5.65
C ILE A 324 -16.74 -30.75 -4.68
N PRO A 325 -16.47 -31.38 -3.52
CA PRO A 325 -17.51 -31.65 -2.52
C PRO A 325 -18.14 -30.37 -1.99
N LYS A 326 -19.39 -30.44 -1.55
CA LYS A 326 -20.07 -29.29 -0.92
C LYS A 326 -19.36 -28.92 0.38
N LEU A 327 -18.77 -27.74 0.39
CA LEU A 327 -18.06 -27.22 1.54
C LEU A 327 -19.03 -26.57 2.53
N PRO A 328 -18.78 -26.64 3.85
CA PRO A 328 -19.51 -25.85 4.84
C PRO A 328 -19.23 -24.35 4.61
N TRP A 329 -20.18 -23.50 4.99
CA TRP A 329 -20.14 -22.03 4.72
C TRP A 329 -18.84 -21.35 5.13
N PHE A 330 -18.21 -21.78 6.25
CA PHE A 330 -16.95 -21.18 6.74
C PHE A 330 -15.70 -21.58 5.93
N ARG A 331 -15.80 -22.57 5.03
CA ARG A 331 -14.76 -22.97 4.08
C ARG A 331 -14.96 -22.39 2.69
N GLU A 332 -16.01 -21.62 2.46
CA GLU A 332 -16.23 -20.90 1.23
C GLU A 332 -15.18 -19.78 1.03
N ALA A 333 -15.12 -19.20 -0.17
CA ALA A 333 -14.10 -18.21 -0.53
C ALA A 333 -14.17 -16.95 0.33
N ILE A 334 -15.36 -16.42 0.58
CA ILE A 334 -15.54 -15.14 1.30
C ILE A 334 -15.09 -15.24 2.76
N PRO A 335 -15.55 -16.19 3.59
CA PRO A 335 -15.05 -16.34 4.96
C PRO A 335 -13.54 -16.59 5.04
N GLN A 336 -12.98 -17.35 4.10
CA GLN A 336 -11.53 -17.56 4.06
C GLN A 336 -10.77 -16.28 3.72
N MET A 337 -11.25 -15.48 2.77
CA MET A 337 -10.68 -14.16 2.47
C MET A 337 -10.72 -13.23 3.69
N MET A 338 -11.83 -13.26 4.44
CA MET A 338 -11.96 -12.46 5.66
C MET A 338 -10.90 -12.84 6.71
N MET A 339 -10.71 -14.14 6.96
CA MET A 339 -9.65 -14.60 7.86
C MET A 339 -8.25 -14.28 7.34
N ALA A 340 -8.01 -14.49 6.05
CA ALA A 340 -6.71 -14.26 5.42
C ALA A 340 -6.28 -12.79 5.47
N GLY A 341 -7.21 -11.87 5.29
CA GLY A 341 -6.91 -10.43 5.29
C GLY A 341 -6.81 -9.81 6.67
N PHE A 342 -7.59 -10.33 7.64
CA PHE A 342 -7.63 -9.76 8.98
C PHE A 342 -6.30 -9.90 9.74
N LEU A 343 -5.65 -11.06 9.68
CA LEU A 343 -4.39 -11.31 10.39
C LEU A 343 -3.24 -10.39 9.93
N PRO A 344 -2.91 -10.31 8.63
CA PRO A 344 -1.89 -9.37 8.15
C PRO A 344 -2.27 -7.90 8.42
N PHE A 345 -3.57 -7.55 8.30
CA PHE A 345 -4.05 -6.21 8.61
C PHE A 345 -3.82 -5.85 10.08
N SER A 346 -4.10 -6.76 11.00
CA SER A 346 -3.88 -6.52 12.43
C SER A 346 -2.40 -6.26 12.76
N ALA A 347 -1.49 -6.87 12.00
CA ALA A 347 -0.05 -6.65 12.16
C ALA A 347 0.38 -5.23 11.79
N ILE A 348 -0.26 -4.62 10.80
CA ILE A 348 0.10 -3.28 10.27
C ILE A 348 -0.80 -2.17 10.79
N TYR A 349 -1.85 -2.47 11.57
CA TYR A 349 -2.87 -1.50 11.98
C TYR A 349 -2.29 -0.25 12.65
N ILE A 350 -1.32 -0.42 13.56
CA ILE A 350 -0.72 0.69 14.30
C ILE A 350 0.07 1.59 13.35
N GLU A 351 0.90 1.01 12.48
CA GLU A 351 1.66 1.76 11.48
C GLU A 351 0.76 2.47 10.49
N LEU A 352 -0.32 1.81 10.08
CA LEU A 352 -1.30 2.39 9.19
C LEU A 352 -1.95 3.64 9.80
N TYR A 353 -2.28 3.61 11.09
CA TYR A 353 -2.78 4.78 11.81
C TYR A 353 -1.80 5.96 11.74
N TYR A 354 -0.50 5.73 11.97
CA TYR A 354 0.51 6.79 11.91
C TYR A 354 0.75 7.30 10.50
N ILE A 355 0.73 6.41 9.50
CA ILE A 355 0.82 6.79 8.08
C ILE A 355 -0.35 7.70 7.71
N PHE A 356 -1.58 7.34 8.08
CA PHE A 356 -2.76 8.16 7.82
C PHE A 356 -2.69 9.51 8.53
N ALA A 357 -2.27 9.53 9.79
CA ALA A 357 -2.07 10.77 10.54
C ALA A 357 -0.96 11.65 9.95
N SER A 358 0.03 11.08 9.27
CA SER A 358 1.07 11.82 8.57
C SER A 358 0.62 12.34 7.20
N VAL A 359 -0.06 11.53 6.42
CA VAL A 359 -0.48 11.88 5.04
C VAL A 359 -1.66 12.84 5.07
N TRP A 360 -2.65 12.59 5.93
CA TRP A 360 -3.91 13.32 5.97
C TRP A 360 -4.06 14.26 7.17
N GLY A 361 -3.14 14.20 8.11
CA GLY A 361 -3.11 15.05 9.31
C GLY A 361 -1.90 15.99 9.30
N HIS A 362 -1.55 16.47 10.51
CA HIS A 362 -0.45 17.41 10.71
C HIS A 362 0.80 16.77 11.31
N LYS A 363 0.84 15.44 11.43
CA LYS A 363 1.98 14.74 12.02
C LYS A 363 3.00 14.41 10.92
N VAL A 364 4.28 14.51 11.26
CA VAL A 364 5.38 14.09 10.38
C VAL A 364 5.86 12.72 10.82
N TYR A 365 5.66 11.71 9.99
CA TYR A 365 6.13 10.35 10.21
C TYR A 365 7.07 9.96 9.09
N THR A 366 8.37 9.81 9.39
CA THR A 366 9.41 9.60 8.38
C THR A 366 10.37 8.45 8.74
N ILE A 367 9.92 7.51 9.56
CA ILE A 367 10.79 6.41 10.00
C ILE A 367 10.67 5.24 9.01
N TYR A 368 11.35 5.36 7.88
CA TYR A 368 11.34 4.35 6.81
C TYR A 368 11.85 2.98 7.24
N SER A 369 12.78 2.92 8.19
CA SER A 369 13.31 1.65 8.72
C SER A 369 12.24 0.82 9.43
N ILE A 370 11.37 1.47 10.20
CA ILE A 370 10.24 0.80 10.85
C ILE A 370 9.25 0.30 9.82
N LEU A 371 8.87 1.17 8.86
CA LEU A 371 7.96 0.80 7.79
C LEU A 371 8.50 -0.39 6.98
N PHE A 372 9.80 -0.46 6.75
CA PHE A 372 10.43 -1.59 6.07
C PHE A 372 10.29 -2.90 6.87
N ILE A 373 10.58 -2.87 8.18
CA ILE A 373 10.42 -4.05 9.04
C ILE A 373 8.96 -4.52 9.05
N VAL A 374 8.02 -3.61 9.23
CA VAL A 374 6.59 -3.93 9.21
C VAL A 374 6.14 -4.47 7.87
N PHE A 375 6.68 -3.95 6.77
CA PHE A 375 6.40 -4.47 5.43
C PHE A 375 6.91 -5.90 5.24
N ILE A 376 8.11 -6.23 5.73
CA ILE A 376 8.63 -7.60 5.68
C ILE A 376 7.77 -8.54 6.52
N ILE A 377 7.34 -8.13 7.71
CA ILE A 377 6.42 -8.90 8.55
C ILE A 377 5.10 -9.13 7.83
N LEU A 378 4.56 -8.11 7.17
CA LEU A 378 3.34 -8.22 6.38
C LEU A 378 3.46 -9.29 5.28
N ILE A 379 4.59 -9.32 4.56
CA ILE A 379 4.85 -10.35 3.52
C ILE A 379 4.90 -11.74 4.15
N ILE A 380 5.64 -11.90 5.25
CA ILE A 380 5.79 -13.20 5.94
C ILE A 380 4.42 -13.71 6.42
N VAL A 381 3.65 -12.89 7.11
CA VAL A 381 2.33 -13.28 7.63
C VAL A 381 1.37 -13.63 6.51
N THR A 382 1.34 -12.82 5.44
CA THR A 382 0.50 -13.11 4.26
C THR A 382 0.89 -14.43 3.61
N ALA A 383 2.18 -14.71 3.48
CA ALA A 383 2.67 -15.97 2.91
C ALA A 383 2.22 -17.18 3.77
N PHE A 384 2.43 -17.11 5.10
CA PHE A 384 2.08 -18.21 6.00
C PHE A 384 0.58 -18.48 6.05
N ILE A 385 -0.26 -17.43 6.15
CA ILE A 385 -1.70 -17.61 6.20
C ILE A 385 -2.25 -18.18 4.89
N CYS A 386 -1.73 -17.73 3.75
CA CYS A 386 -2.13 -18.26 2.44
C CYS A 386 -1.73 -19.74 2.28
N VAL A 387 -0.54 -20.13 2.73
CA VAL A 387 -0.10 -21.53 2.73
C VAL A 387 -1.02 -22.39 3.60
N ALA A 388 -1.33 -21.94 4.82
CA ALA A 388 -2.21 -22.65 5.72
C ALA A 388 -3.63 -22.84 5.15
N LEU A 389 -4.21 -21.77 4.59
CA LEU A 389 -5.53 -21.83 3.98
C LEU A 389 -5.56 -22.71 2.72
N THR A 390 -4.49 -22.67 1.92
CA THR A 390 -4.36 -23.55 0.76
C THR A 390 -4.27 -25.02 1.19
N TYR A 391 -3.51 -25.33 2.27
CA TYR A 391 -3.48 -26.67 2.82
C TYR A 391 -4.88 -27.16 3.24
N PHE A 392 -5.61 -26.35 4.02
CA PHE A 392 -6.97 -26.71 4.46
C PHE A 392 -7.95 -26.84 3.29
N GLN A 393 -7.77 -26.10 2.22
CA GLN A 393 -8.56 -26.23 1.01
C GLN A 393 -8.27 -27.54 0.29
N LEU A 394 -7.01 -27.90 0.10
CA LEU A 394 -6.61 -29.17 -0.51
C LEU A 394 -7.02 -30.36 0.34
N ALA A 395 -6.90 -30.28 1.67
CA ALA A 395 -7.36 -31.31 2.61
C ALA A 395 -8.88 -31.52 2.56
N ALA A 396 -9.64 -30.51 2.11
CA ALA A 396 -11.07 -30.61 1.85
C ALA A 396 -11.41 -31.05 0.40
N GLU A 397 -10.41 -31.56 -0.35
CA GLU A 397 -10.55 -32.06 -1.73
C GLU A 397 -10.98 -30.99 -2.74
N ASP A 398 -10.73 -29.70 -2.45
CA ASP A 398 -10.96 -28.58 -3.36
C ASP A 398 -9.67 -28.22 -4.11
N HIS A 399 -9.62 -28.58 -5.39
CA HIS A 399 -8.46 -28.34 -6.25
C HIS A 399 -8.39 -26.92 -6.84
N ALA A 400 -9.40 -26.06 -6.64
CA ALA A 400 -9.49 -24.71 -7.23
C ALA A 400 -8.74 -23.64 -6.42
N TRP A 401 -7.49 -23.90 -6.02
CA TRP A 401 -6.70 -23.06 -5.13
C TRP A 401 -6.06 -21.83 -5.80
N TRP A 402 -5.88 -21.81 -7.12
CA TRP A 402 -5.13 -20.76 -7.84
C TRP A 402 -5.66 -19.34 -7.57
N TRP A 403 -6.89 -19.06 -7.97
CA TRP A 403 -7.51 -17.77 -7.73
C TRP A 403 -7.78 -17.51 -6.26
N ARG A 404 -8.10 -18.53 -5.51
CA ARG A 404 -8.37 -18.41 -4.09
C ARG A 404 -7.13 -17.93 -3.32
N SER A 405 -5.94 -18.42 -3.62
CA SER A 405 -4.69 -17.97 -3.02
C SER A 405 -4.39 -16.50 -3.33
N VAL A 406 -4.70 -16.02 -4.55
CA VAL A 406 -4.57 -14.60 -4.93
C VAL A 406 -5.55 -13.75 -4.14
N PHE A 407 -6.81 -14.14 -4.07
CA PHE A 407 -7.83 -13.39 -3.33
C PHE A 407 -7.57 -13.38 -1.83
N CYS A 408 -7.16 -14.48 -1.25
CA CYS A 408 -6.78 -14.54 0.17
C CYS A 408 -5.58 -13.62 0.46
N GLY A 409 -4.51 -13.66 -0.33
CA GLY A 409 -3.38 -12.76 -0.15
C GLY A 409 -3.74 -11.30 -0.36
N GLY A 410 -4.56 -11.00 -1.37
CA GLY A 410 -5.00 -9.63 -1.68
C GLY A 410 -6.03 -9.06 -0.70
N SER A 411 -6.74 -9.89 0.05
CA SER A 411 -7.84 -9.44 0.93
C SER A 411 -7.41 -8.44 2.01
N THR A 412 -6.13 -8.42 2.40
CA THR A 412 -5.56 -7.37 3.26
C THR A 412 -5.81 -5.96 2.70
N GLY A 413 -5.74 -5.78 1.37
CA GLY A 413 -6.07 -4.51 0.72
C GLY A 413 -7.52 -4.09 0.94
N ILE A 414 -8.45 -5.05 1.01
CA ILE A 414 -9.88 -4.80 1.32
C ILE A 414 -10.03 -4.33 2.77
N PHE A 415 -9.28 -4.93 3.71
CA PHE A 415 -9.29 -4.48 5.11
C PHE A 415 -8.71 -3.08 5.28
N ILE A 416 -7.64 -2.74 4.54
CA ILE A 416 -7.11 -1.38 4.52
C ILE A 416 -8.18 -0.41 4.00
N LEU A 417 -8.92 -0.76 2.96
CA LEU A 417 -10.03 0.06 2.45
C LEU A 417 -11.14 0.22 3.50
N GLY A 418 -11.51 -0.84 4.21
CA GLY A 418 -12.44 -0.78 5.34
C GLY A 418 -11.94 0.16 6.45
N TYR A 419 -10.65 0.14 6.75
CA TYR A 419 -10.03 1.07 7.69
C TYR A 419 -10.09 2.53 7.21
N CYS A 420 -10.04 2.79 5.90
CA CYS A 420 -10.20 4.14 5.35
C CYS A 420 -11.57 4.73 5.72
N PHE A 421 -12.67 3.94 5.64
CA PHE A 421 -13.99 4.38 6.07
C PHE A 421 -14.01 4.72 7.55
N TYR A 422 -13.45 3.84 8.39
CA TYR A 422 -13.36 4.10 9.83
C TYR A 422 -12.56 5.38 10.13
N TYR A 423 -11.40 5.57 9.49
CA TYR A 423 -10.56 6.75 9.70
C TYR A 423 -11.27 8.03 9.27
N TYR A 424 -11.96 8.01 8.14
CA TYR A 424 -12.72 9.14 7.62
C TYR A 424 -13.81 9.59 8.62
N GLU A 425 -14.61 8.67 9.13
CA GLU A 425 -15.72 8.99 10.04
C GLU A 425 -15.26 9.29 11.46
N ALA A 426 -14.29 8.54 12.01
CA ALA A 426 -13.96 8.58 13.43
C ALA A 426 -12.75 9.45 13.78
N ARG A 427 -11.89 9.79 12.82
CA ARG A 427 -10.58 10.41 13.07
C ARG A 427 -10.27 11.62 12.22
N SER A 428 -11.05 11.90 11.21
CA SER A 428 -10.82 13.06 10.34
C SER A 428 -12.00 14.04 10.42
N ASP A 429 -11.66 15.33 10.33
CA ASP A 429 -12.63 16.42 10.21
C ASP A 429 -12.85 16.80 8.74
N MET A 430 -12.64 15.84 7.82
CA MET A 430 -12.79 16.09 6.40
C MET A 430 -14.26 16.28 6.06
N SER A 431 -14.57 17.38 5.40
CA SER A 431 -15.92 17.68 4.94
C SER A 431 -15.90 18.19 3.50
N GLY A 432 -16.97 17.91 2.78
CA GLY A 432 -17.12 18.36 1.41
C GLY A 432 -16.64 17.36 0.36
N PHE A 433 -17.30 17.38 -0.80
CA PHE A 433 -17.14 16.41 -1.87
C PHE A 433 -15.71 16.33 -2.42
N MET A 434 -14.99 17.46 -2.50
CA MET A 434 -13.61 17.47 -2.99
C MET A 434 -12.68 16.67 -2.07
N GLN A 435 -12.71 16.93 -0.76
CA GLN A 435 -11.83 16.23 0.21
C GLN A 435 -12.14 14.73 0.26
N THR A 436 -13.42 14.39 0.30
CA THR A 436 -13.88 12.99 0.28
C THR A 436 -13.42 12.27 -0.98
N SER A 437 -13.59 12.89 -2.16
CA SER A 437 -13.18 12.31 -3.44
C SER A 437 -11.67 12.05 -3.50
N PHE A 438 -10.87 13.02 -3.06
CA PHE A 438 -9.40 12.87 -3.03
C PHE A 438 -8.96 11.80 -2.05
N PHE A 439 -9.53 11.79 -0.85
CA PHE A 439 -9.21 10.77 0.16
C PHE A 439 -9.50 9.36 -0.36
N PHE A 440 -10.73 9.09 -0.74
CA PHE A 440 -11.12 7.75 -1.20
C PHE A 440 -10.50 7.39 -2.56
N GLY A 441 -10.29 8.36 -3.44
CA GLY A 441 -9.64 8.13 -4.73
C GLY A 441 -8.20 7.65 -4.58
N TYR A 442 -7.37 8.36 -3.81
CA TYR A 442 -5.99 7.94 -3.56
C TYR A 442 -5.92 6.62 -2.80
N MET A 443 -6.74 6.47 -1.76
CA MET A 443 -6.72 5.26 -0.95
C MET A 443 -7.20 4.03 -1.71
N SER A 444 -8.17 4.17 -2.61
CA SER A 444 -8.63 3.06 -3.47
C SER A 444 -7.51 2.52 -4.36
N ILE A 445 -6.70 3.40 -4.96
CA ILE A 445 -5.57 2.99 -5.80
C ILE A 445 -4.48 2.30 -4.97
N ILE A 446 -4.18 2.84 -3.78
CA ILE A 446 -3.21 2.23 -2.86
C ILE A 446 -3.70 0.84 -2.44
N CYS A 447 -4.96 0.70 -2.03
CA CYS A 447 -5.57 -0.58 -1.65
C CYS A 447 -5.56 -1.58 -2.82
N TYR A 448 -5.83 -1.11 -4.04
CA TYR A 448 -5.73 -1.94 -5.25
C TYR A 448 -4.31 -2.41 -5.51
N GLY A 449 -3.31 -1.54 -5.35
CA GLY A 449 -1.90 -1.91 -5.43
C GLY A 449 -1.50 -2.96 -4.39
N PHE A 450 -1.94 -2.81 -3.14
CA PHE A 450 -1.74 -3.81 -2.08
C PHE A 450 -2.44 -5.13 -2.41
N PHE A 451 -3.65 -5.09 -2.96
CA PHE A 451 -4.37 -6.28 -3.38
C PHE A 451 -3.59 -7.09 -4.42
N LEU A 452 -3.08 -6.44 -5.47
CA LEU A 452 -2.29 -7.10 -6.52
C LEU A 452 -0.96 -7.62 -5.98
N MET A 453 -0.25 -6.83 -5.19
CA MET A 453 1.06 -7.17 -4.63
C MET A 453 0.97 -8.34 -3.66
N LEU A 454 0.10 -8.26 -2.66
CA LEU A 454 -0.04 -9.31 -1.65
C LEU A 454 -0.74 -10.55 -2.21
N GLY A 455 -1.63 -10.39 -3.18
CA GLY A 455 -2.21 -11.52 -3.94
C GLY A 455 -1.14 -12.33 -4.67
N ASN A 456 -0.16 -11.65 -5.28
CA ASN A 456 0.99 -12.33 -5.87
C ASN A 456 1.84 -13.06 -4.81
N VAL A 457 2.09 -12.44 -3.65
CA VAL A 457 2.83 -13.07 -2.55
C VAL A 457 2.10 -14.34 -2.07
N GLY A 458 0.79 -14.25 -1.83
CA GLY A 458 -0.03 -15.38 -1.40
C GLY A 458 -0.01 -16.52 -2.39
N PHE A 459 -0.18 -16.23 -3.69
CA PHE A 459 -0.10 -17.23 -4.74
C PHE A 459 1.29 -17.89 -4.83
N ARG A 460 2.37 -17.10 -4.81
CA ARG A 460 3.74 -17.63 -4.89
C ARG A 460 4.06 -18.56 -3.72
N ALA A 461 3.72 -18.17 -2.51
CA ALA A 461 3.91 -18.98 -1.32
C ALA A 461 3.10 -20.29 -1.40
N SER A 462 1.81 -20.19 -1.74
CA SER A 462 0.95 -21.37 -1.92
C SER A 462 1.45 -22.31 -3.04
N SER A 463 1.90 -21.76 -4.17
CA SER A 463 2.45 -22.56 -5.29
C SER A 463 3.72 -23.30 -4.91
N LEU A 464 4.63 -22.67 -4.18
CA LEU A 464 5.85 -23.32 -3.67
C LEU A 464 5.49 -24.45 -2.70
N PHE A 465 4.57 -24.20 -1.79
CA PHE A 465 4.09 -25.19 -0.85
C PHE A 465 3.43 -26.40 -1.55
N VAL A 466 2.48 -26.16 -2.46
CA VAL A 466 1.78 -27.21 -3.21
C VAL A 466 2.76 -28.06 -4.01
N LYS A 467 3.70 -27.44 -4.72
CA LYS A 467 4.74 -28.17 -5.44
C LYS A 467 5.59 -29.03 -4.51
N HIS A 468 5.92 -28.52 -3.31
CA HIS A 468 6.73 -29.24 -2.34
C HIS A 468 6.03 -30.49 -1.80
N ILE A 469 4.76 -30.39 -1.40
CA ILE A 469 4.02 -31.53 -0.84
C ILE A 469 3.79 -32.63 -1.88
N TYR A 470 3.47 -32.27 -3.14
CA TYR A 470 3.23 -33.25 -4.19
C TYR A 470 4.51 -33.88 -4.79
N LYS A 471 5.68 -33.23 -4.62
CA LYS A 471 6.98 -33.84 -4.91
C LYS A 471 7.39 -34.88 -3.87
N ALA A 472 6.89 -34.80 -2.66
CA ALA A 472 7.22 -35.69 -1.56
C ALA A 472 6.39 -36.97 -1.55
N ILE A 473 5.34 -37.08 -2.39
CA ILE A 473 4.52 -38.27 -2.52
C ILE A 473 4.90 -39.02 -3.81
N LYS A 474 4.91 -40.36 -3.73
CA LYS A 474 4.87 -41.18 -4.94
C LYS A 474 3.46 -41.07 -5.52
N SER A 475 3.32 -40.37 -6.64
CA SER A 475 2.14 -40.44 -7.50
C SER A 475 2.45 -41.41 -8.63
N ASP A 476 1.77 -42.51 -8.67
CA ASP A 476 1.81 -43.45 -9.80
C ASP A 476 1.24 -42.81 -11.08
#